data_39c19f3adf5f47e62a7763b81c833cd1
#
_entry.id   39c19f3adf5f47e62a7763b81c833cd1
#
_cell.length_a   1.000
_cell.length_b   1.000
_cell.length_c   1.000
_cell.angle_alpha   90.00
_cell.angle_beta   90.00
_cell.angle_gamma   90.00
#
_symmetry.space_group_name_H-M   'P 1'
#
loop_
_entity.id
_entity.type
_entity.pdbx_description
1 polymer ?
#
loop_
_entity_poly.entity_id
_entity_poly.type
_entity_poly.pdbx_seq_one_letter_code
_entity_poly.pdbx_strand_id
1 'polypeptide(L)' 'MKRFMKGDLVHIPQDTYLFDQQGSFSLFRKTEKPLVGVCIRYDNQSKELKVLAAGSPCFVYDDKVYPLEATHVS' A
#
# COMPACT_ATOMS: atom_id res chain seq x y z
N MET A 1 7.50 -10.06 10.22
CA MET A 1 7.84 -9.50 8.98
C MET A 1 6.65 -9.46 8.09
N LYS A 2 6.36 -8.30 7.50
CA LYS A 2 5.24 -8.19 6.64
C LYS A 2 5.55 -8.71 5.27
N ARG A 3 4.58 -9.34 4.63
CA ARG A 3 4.80 -9.83 3.35
C ARG A 3 3.60 -9.56 2.53
N PHE A 4 3.72 -8.97 1.40
CA PHE A 4 2.63 -8.60 0.53
C PHE A 4 2.81 -9.26 -0.84
N MET A 5 1.71 -9.74 -1.39
CA MET A 5 1.74 -10.37 -2.69
C MET A 5 0.68 -9.75 -3.57
N LYS A 6 0.86 -9.88 -4.88
CA LYS A 6 -0.09 -9.35 -5.82
C LYS A 6 -1.48 -9.86 -5.51
N GLY A 7 -2.42 -8.99 -5.45
CA GLY A 7 -3.81 -9.32 -5.16
C GLY A 7 -4.21 -9.21 -3.70
N ASP A 8 -3.24 -9.05 -2.81
CA ASP A 8 -3.57 -8.93 -1.39
C ASP A 8 -4.26 -7.63 -1.10
N LEU A 9 -5.22 -7.66 -0.21
CA LEU A 9 -5.83 -6.44 0.28
C LEU A 9 -4.94 -5.83 1.36
N VAL A 10 -4.86 -4.53 1.35
CA VAL A 10 -3.96 -3.81 2.23
C VAL A 10 -4.73 -2.70 2.93
N HIS A 11 -4.58 -2.63 4.23
CA HIS A 11 -5.16 -1.53 5.01
C HIS A 11 -4.16 -0.39 5.04
N ILE A 12 -4.58 0.77 4.57
CA ILE A 12 -3.75 1.97 4.55
C ILE A 12 -4.33 2.92 5.58
N PRO A 13 -3.64 3.15 6.68
CA PRO A 13 -4.19 4.00 7.73
C PRO A 13 -4.30 5.46 7.30
N GLN A 14 -5.04 6.22 8.06
CA GLN A 14 -5.07 7.65 7.94
C GLN A 14 -3.69 8.22 8.17
N ASP A 15 -3.38 9.32 7.55
CA ASP A 15 -2.10 10.01 7.70
C ASP A 15 -0.92 9.21 7.15
N THR A 16 -1.15 8.41 6.13
CA THR A 16 -0.10 7.67 5.45
C THR A 16 0.26 8.36 4.16
N TYR A 17 1.56 8.50 3.88
CA TYR A 17 2.00 9.12 2.65
C TYR A 17 1.91 8.12 1.49
N LEU A 18 1.30 8.55 0.41
CA LEU A 18 1.21 7.78 -0.83
C LEU A 18 1.97 8.55 -1.90
N PHE A 19 2.73 7.84 -2.70
CA PHE A 19 3.58 8.46 -3.71
C PHE A 19 3.09 8.05 -5.10
N ASP A 20 3.23 8.92 -6.07
CA ASP A 20 2.77 8.62 -7.41
C ASP A 20 3.82 7.86 -8.23
N GLN A 21 5.05 7.82 -7.77
CA GLN A 21 6.11 7.09 -8.44
C GLN A 21 7.00 6.44 -7.42
N GLN A 22 7.68 5.40 -7.81
CA GLN A 22 8.63 4.77 -6.94
C GLN A 22 9.86 5.65 -6.81
N GLY A 23 10.37 5.78 -5.61
CA GLY A 23 11.57 6.54 -5.39
C GLY A 23 11.32 7.81 -4.62
N SER A 24 12.39 8.50 -4.29
CA SER A 24 12.29 9.57 -3.35
C SER A 24 11.91 10.92 -3.94
N PHE A 25 11.85 11.07 -5.23
CA PHE A 25 11.50 12.35 -5.79
C PHE A 25 10.09 12.41 -6.35
N SER A 26 9.24 11.53 -5.93
CA SER A 26 7.90 11.54 -6.43
C SER A 26 7.04 12.50 -5.65
N LEU A 27 5.95 12.92 -6.25
CA LEU A 27 4.97 13.70 -5.54
C LEU A 27 4.25 12.79 -4.57
N PHE A 28 3.77 13.34 -3.48
CA PHE A 28 3.07 12.54 -2.50
C PHE A 28 1.84 13.27 -1.96
N ARG A 29 0.97 12.50 -1.37
CA ARG A 29 -0.17 13.04 -0.66
C ARG A 29 -0.36 12.19 0.58
N LYS A 30 -1.06 12.72 1.55
CA LYS A 30 -1.29 12.03 2.79
C LYS A 30 -2.75 11.63 2.85
N THR A 31 -3.04 10.43 3.28
CA THR A 31 -4.41 9.97 3.38
C THR A 31 -5.14 10.73 4.48
N GLU A 32 -6.37 11.12 4.20
CA GLU A 32 -7.16 11.82 5.19
C GLU A 32 -8.05 10.87 5.96
N LYS A 33 -8.22 9.67 5.48
CA LYS A 33 -9.00 8.66 6.15
C LYS A 33 -8.41 7.31 5.77
N PRO A 34 -8.72 6.26 6.51
CA PRO A 34 -8.20 4.94 6.15
C PRO A 34 -8.75 4.49 4.81
N LEU A 35 -7.93 3.77 4.07
CA LEU A 35 -8.30 3.25 2.77
C LEU A 35 -7.97 1.78 2.70
N VAL A 36 -8.60 1.10 1.76
CA VAL A 36 -8.23 -0.27 1.45
C VAL A 36 -7.71 -0.26 0.03
N GLY A 37 -6.55 -0.83 -0.17
CA GLY A 37 -5.96 -0.96 -1.48
C GLY A 37 -5.73 -2.40 -1.84
N VAL A 38 -5.38 -2.62 -3.09
CA VAL A 38 -5.03 -3.96 -3.57
C VAL A 38 -3.57 -3.90 -4.00
N CYS A 39 -2.77 -4.81 -3.49
CA CYS A 39 -1.35 -4.84 -3.82
C CYS A 39 -1.20 -5.30 -5.27
N ILE A 40 -0.54 -4.48 -6.08
CA ILE A 40 -0.25 -4.81 -7.46
C ILE A 40 1.12 -5.46 -7.51
N ARG A 41 2.05 -4.98 -6.73
CA ARG A 41 3.42 -5.46 -6.76
C ARG A 41 4.14 -5.06 -5.49
N TYR A 42 5.03 -5.84 -5.01
CA TYR A 42 5.85 -5.53 -3.85
C TYR A 42 7.31 -5.59 -4.25
N ASP A 43 8.05 -4.53 -3.93
CA ASP A 43 9.47 -4.50 -4.24
C ASP A 43 10.21 -4.79 -2.94
N ASN A 44 10.83 -5.93 -2.88
CA ASN A 44 11.53 -6.35 -1.69
C ASN A 44 12.77 -5.53 -1.39
N GLN A 45 13.36 -4.88 -2.37
CA GLN A 45 14.54 -4.09 -2.13
C GLN A 45 14.22 -2.72 -1.59
N SER A 46 13.26 -2.03 -2.15
CA SER A 46 12.92 -0.71 -1.68
C SER A 46 11.88 -0.75 -0.57
N LYS A 47 11.26 -1.91 -0.36
CA LYS A 47 10.22 -2.08 0.65
C LYS A 47 8.98 -1.25 0.33
N GLU A 48 8.74 -1.07 -0.94
CA GLU A 48 7.56 -0.32 -1.38
C GLU A 48 6.57 -1.23 -2.05
N LEU A 49 5.29 -0.94 -1.84
CA LEU A 49 4.23 -1.62 -2.54
C LEU A 49 3.66 -0.69 -3.58
N LYS A 50 3.31 -1.24 -4.73
CA LYS A 50 2.45 -0.52 -5.65
C LYS A 50 1.06 -1.03 -5.36
N VAL A 51 0.14 -0.14 -5.04
CA VAL A 51 -1.22 -0.51 -4.68
C VAL A 51 -2.21 0.27 -5.51
N LEU A 52 -3.37 -0.32 -5.71
CA LEU A 52 -4.48 0.38 -6.33
C LEU A 52 -5.38 0.81 -5.19
N ALA A 53 -5.49 2.09 -4.94
CA ALA A 53 -6.30 2.62 -3.86
C ALA A 53 -7.05 3.84 -4.35
N ALA A 54 -8.30 3.94 -3.98
CA ALA A 54 -9.14 5.06 -4.40
C ALA A 54 -9.15 5.26 -5.91
N GLY A 55 -9.09 4.16 -6.64
CA GLY A 55 -9.18 4.22 -8.09
C GLY A 55 -7.89 4.58 -8.81
N SER A 56 -6.79 4.70 -8.12
CA SER A 56 -5.52 5.09 -8.73
C SER A 56 -4.38 4.26 -8.21
N PRO A 57 -3.40 3.96 -9.03
CA PRO A 57 -2.21 3.28 -8.54
C PRO A 57 -1.32 4.27 -7.80
N CYS A 58 -0.70 3.81 -6.75
CA CYS A 58 0.22 4.63 -5.98
C CYS A 58 1.21 3.72 -5.28
N PHE A 59 2.23 4.30 -4.68
CA PHE A 59 3.26 3.56 -3.97
C PHE A 59 3.22 3.91 -2.49
N VAL A 60 3.49 2.94 -1.65
CA VAL A 60 3.48 3.15 -0.21
C VAL A 60 4.53 2.23 0.40
N TYR A 61 5.15 2.65 1.49
CA TYR A 61 6.15 1.82 2.16
C TYR A 61 5.46 0.73 2.98
N ASP A 62 6.08 -0.44 3.01
CA ASP A 62 5.48 -1.61 3.64
C ASP A 62 5.29 -1.47 5.13
N ASP A 63 6.11 -0.66 5.80
CA ASP A 63 5.99 -0.51 7.24
C ASP A 63 4.90 0.49 7.63
N LYS A 64 4.23 1.08 6.66
CA LYS A 64 3.16 2.04 6.95
C LYS A 64 1.78 1.46 6.72
N VAL A 65 1.69 0.25 6.23
CA VAL A 65 0.42 -0.39 5.91
C VAL A 65 0.35 -1.77 6.53
N TYR A 66 -0.82 -2.37 6.51
CA TYR A 66 -1.03 -3.66 7.15
C TYR A 66 -1.77 -4.61 6.22
N PRO A 67 -1.41 -5.88 6.23
CA PRO A 67 -2.14 -6.86 5.44
C PRO A 67 -3.56 -6.97 5.99
N LEU A 68 -4.55 -6.94 5.08
CA LEU A 68 -5.87 -7.08 5.53
C LEU A 68 -6.19 -8.51 5.27
N GLU A 69 -6.30 -9.34 6.33
CA GLU A 69 -6.47 -10.65 6.16
C GLU A 69 -7.80 -10.93 5.83
N ALA A 70 -8.10 -11.54 4.91
CA ALA A 70 -9.32 -11.80 4.50
C ALA A 70 -9.77 -12.75 5.33
N THR A 71 -10.34 -12.65 6.06
CA THR A 71 -10.78 -13.46 6.87
C THR A 71 -11.38 -14.46 6.41
N HIS A 72 -11.13 -15.21 6.05
CA HIS A 72 -11.62 -16.19 5.57
C HIS A 72 -11.99 -16.92 6.48
N VAL A 73 -12.70 -17.22 6.68
CA VAL A 73 -13.14 -17.84 7.43
C VAL A 73 -13.15 -18.92 7.26
N SER A 74 -12.90 -19.39 7.21
CA SER A 74 -12.79 -20.48 7.00
C SER A 74 -13.46 -21.15 7.49
#